data_8783c6fc51967b5661c58a1dac00ca7f
#
_entry.id   8783c6fc51967b5661c58a1dac00ca7f
#
_cell.length_a   1.000
_cell.length_b   1.000
_cell.length_c   1.000
_cell.angle_alpha   90.00
_cell.angle_beta   90.00
_cell.angle_gamma   90.00
#
_symmetry.space_group_name_H-M   'P 1'
#
loop_
_entity.id
_entity.type
_entity.pdbx_description
1 polymer ?
#
loop_
_entity_poly.entity_id
_entity_poly.type
_entity_poly.pdbx_seq_one_letter_code
_entity_poly.pdbx_strand_id
1 'polypeptide(L)'
;MSYTLFDRERIIQGNLGERKNKVKIEQAYIRADAPDPDIPATVRKQIARTAEYILDARAKNRSVMLSFGAHSIKNGLGPLMVKMLERGWITHLATNGAGIIHDWEFAFLGESSESVAENLPAGHFGIWDETGKYLNLAINAGAHDGLGYGASVGRAICDGGINIPPEDELLREIKGGDGAAADLLSTIRKGGIAPGWLPIPAPYGRFSLQAGAWRLGIPSTDHPMFGHDIIYTHPLNCGQAIGRAAGRDFRTFARSMENLSGGVYLSLGSAIMSPMVFSKASAMLQKPVKGHHITVVDLAKPAWSRLFEESAPSSLDFLTLDNRDFLLCLYHQLDEND
;
A
#
# COMPACT_ATOMS: atom_id res chain seq x y z
N MET A 1 31.05 13.47 16.44
CA MET A 1 30.86 14.43 15.33
C MET A 1 29.39 14.43 14.97
N SER A 2 28.74 15.58 14.86
CA SER A 2 27.39 15.73 14.32
C SER A 2 27.51 16.30 12.90
N TYR A 3 26.76 15.72 11.96
CA TYR A 3 26.65 16.27 10.61
C TYR A 3 25.50 17.27 10.56
N THR A 4 25.64 18.33 9.78
CA THR A 4 24.56 19.28 9.52
C THR A 4 23.53 18.59 8.61
N LEU A 5 22.27 18.56 9.04
CA LEU A 5 21.18 18.02 8.25
C LEU A 5 20.62 19.09 7.30
N PHE A 6 20.07 18.65 6.18
CA PHE A 6 19.32 19.53 5.29
C PHE A 6 18.05 20.01 6.00
N ASP A 7 17.80 21.30 5.93
CA ASP A 7 16.62 21.94 6.52
C ASP A 7 15.43 21.87 5.54
N ARG A 8 14.47 21.00 5.83
CA ARG A 8 13.27 20.80 5.00
C ARG A 8 12.29 21.98 5.06
N GLU A 9 12.37 22.84 6.07
CA GLU A 9 11.50 24.03 6.17
C GLU A 9 11.81 25.08 5.11
N ARG A 10 12.96 24.97 4.47
CA ARG A 10 13.36 25.82 3.34
C ARG A 10 12.71 25.40 2.01
N ILE A 11 12.04 24.23 1.97
CA ILE A 11 11.38 23.75 0.78
C ILE A 11 10.04 24.46 0.63
N ILE A 12 9.85 25.14 -0.51
CA ILE A 12 8.57 25.74 -0.86
C ILE A 12 7.69 24.65 -1.46
N GLN A 13 6.62 24.29 -0.76
CA GLN A 13 5.67 23.28 -1.21
C GLN A 13 4.75 23.87 -2.29
N GLY A 14 4.46 23.09 -3.34
CA GLY A 14 3.48 23.42 -4.37
C GLY A 14 2.07 23.00 -3.96
N ASN A 15 1.06 23.63 -4.58
CA ASN A 15 -0.34 23.22 -4.42
C ASN A 15 -0.62 22.01 -5.33
N LEU A 16 -1.14 20.92 -4.75
CA LEU A 16 -1.42 19.69 -5.49
C LEU A 16 -2.46 19.90 -6.61
N GLY A 17 -3.41 20.82 -6.40
CA GLY A 17 -4.43 21.16 -7.41
C GLY A 17 -3.88 21.85 -8.66
N GLU A 18 -2.67 22.41 -8.61
CA GLU A 18 -1.99 23.04 -9.75
C GLU A 18 -1.10 22.06 -10.52
N ARG A 19 -0.88 20.85 -9.97
CA ARG A 19 -0.04 19.82 -10.57
C ARG A 19 -0.67 19.24 -11.84
N LYS A 20 0.11 19.13 -12.91
CA LYS A 20 -0.29 18.39 -14.11
C LYS A 20 -0.16 16.89 -13.84
N ASN A 21 -1.28 16.19 -13.79
CA ASN A 21 -1.36 14.76 -13.59
C ASN A 21 -1.53 14.01 -14.92
N LYS A 22 -0.95 12.81 -15.01
CA LYS A 22 -1.02 11.96 -16.21
C LYS A 22 -2.21 11.03 -16.22
N VAL A 23 -2.77 10.71 -15.04
CA VAL A 23 -3.80 9.68 -14.89
C VAL A 23 -4.98 10.24 -14.12
N LYS A 24 -6.18 10.06 -14.69
CA LYS A 24 -7.47 10.34 -14.05
C LYS A 24 -8.15 9.01 -13.72
N ILE A 25 -8.50 8.78 -12.45
CA ILE A 25 -9.00 7.47 -12.00
C ILE A 25 -10.30 7.08 -12.69
N GLU A 26 -11.22 8.02 -12.91
CA GLU A 26 -12.50 7.75 -13.56
C GLU A 26 -12.37 7.26 -15.02
N GLN A 27 -11.22 7.54 -15.65
CA GLN A 27 -10.91 7.09 -17.01
C GLN A 27 -10.01 5.85 -17.04
N ALA A 28 -9.20 5.66 -15.99
CA ALA A 28 -8.16 4.64 -15.97
C ALA A 28 -8.59 3.35 -15.23
N TYR A 29 -9.63 3.40 -14.37
CA TYR A 29 -9.96 2.23 -13.56
C TYR A 29 -10.45 1.06 -14.41
N ILE A 30 -10.00 -0.12 -14.04
CA ILE A 30 -10.35 -1.38 -14.71
C ILE A 30 -11.69 -1.87 -14.14
N ARG A 31 -12.67 -2.02 -15.03
CA ARG A 31 -13.99 -2.53 -14.68
C ARG A 31 -13.97 -4.04 -14.63
N ALA A 32 -14.67 -4.61 -13.65
CA ALA A 32 -14.78 -6.07 -13.52
C ALA A 32 -15.57 -6.72 -14.69
N ASP A 33 -16.43 -5.96 -15.36
CA ASP A 33 -17.20 -6.39 -16.54
C ASP A 33 -16.52 -6.01 -17.87
N ALA A 34 -15.24 -5.58 -17.83
CA ALA A 34 -14.48 -5.33 -19.04
C ALA A 34 -14.26 -6.65 -19.83
N PRO A 35 -14.15 -6.61 -21.16
CA PRO A 35 -13.86 -7.78 -21.95
C PRO A 35 -12.59 -8.50 -21.49
N ASP A 36 -12.60 -9.82 -21.62
CA ASP A 36 -11.44 -10.65 -21.35
C ASP A 36 -10.22 -10.18 -22.15
N PRO A 37 -9.05 -10.05 -21.53
CA PRO A 37 -7.85 -9.64 -22.22
C PRO A 37 -7.40 -10.70 -23.26
N ASP A 38 -6.85 -10.24 -24.38
CA ASP A 38 -6.24 -11.11 -25.37
C ASP A 38 -4.86 -11.55 -24.89
N ILE A 39 -4.81 -12.73 -24.28
CA ILE A 39 -3.60 -13.34 -23.73
C ILE A 39 -3.40 -14.77 -24.27
N PRO A 40 -2.14 -15.25 -24.37
CA PRO A 40 -1.86 -16.60 -24.82
C PRO A 40 -2.60 -17.67 -24.01
N ALA A 41 -3.13 -18.70 -24.69
CA ALA A 41 -3.87 -19.78 -24.03
C ALA A 41 -3.06 -20.50 -22.92
N THR A 42 -1.75 -20.57 -23.07
CA THR A 42 -0.84 -21.13 -22.03
C THR A 42 -0.83 -20.27 -20.78
N VAL A 43 -0.78 -18.94 -20.91
CA VAL A 43 -0.82 -17.98 -19.80
C VAL A 43 -2.20 -18.04 -19.14
N ARG A 44 -3.29 -18.07 -19.92
CA ARG A 44 -4.66 -18.22 -19.40
C ARG A 44 -4.81 -19.47 -18.52
N LYS A 45 -4.24 -20.62 -18.95
CA LYS A 45 -4.24 -21.84 -18.13
C LYS A 45 -3.47 -21.69 -16.82
N GLN A 46 -2.37 -20.95 -16.82
CA GLN A 46 -1.63 -20.68 -15.58
C GLN A 46 -2.43 -19.77 -14.63
N ILE A 47 -3.15 -18.77 -15.17
CA ILE A 47 -4.02 -17.91 -14.38
C ILE A 47 -5.21 -18.71 -13.81
N ALA A 48 -5.85 -19.58 -14.62
CA ALA A 48 -6.91 -20.45 -14.14
C ALA A 48 -6.45 -21.35 -12.99
N ARG A 49 -5.24 -21.93 -13.09
CA ARG A 49 -4.64 -22.69 -12.00
C ARG A 49 -4.40 -21.85 -10.76
N THR A 50 -3.98 -20.59 -10.91
CA THR A 50 -3.84 -19.67 -9.79
C THR A 50 -5.20 -19.41 -9.11
N ALA A 51 -6.27 -19.27 -9.90
CA ALA A 51 -7.64 -19.14 -9.36
C ALA A 51 -8.05 -20.37 -8.56
N GLU A 52 -7.81 -21.58 -9.09
CA GLU A 52 -8.06 -22.86 -8.37
C GLU A 52 -7.33 -22.88 -7.01
N TYR A 53 -6.05 -22.49 -6.96
CA TYR A 53 -5.29 -22.41 -5.72
C TYR A 53 -5.88 -21.40 -4.73
N ILE A 54 -6.35 -20.25 -5.21
CA ILE A 54 -7.00 -19.24 -4.37
C ILE A 54 -8.29 -19.78 -3.76
N LEU A 55 -9.17 -20.38 -4.56
CA LEU A 55 -10.44 -20.95 -4.09
C LEU A 55 -10.19 -22.10 -3.09
N ASP A 56 -9.25 -23.00 -3.37
CA ASP A 56 -8.86 -24.08 -2.45
C ASP A 56 -8.30 -23.52 -1.13
N ALA A 57 -7.43 -22.52 -1.20
CA ALA A 57 -6.88 -21.85 -0.03
C ALA A 57 -7.98 -21.19 0.82
N ARG A 58 -8.94 -20.52 0.19
CA ARG A 58 -10.05 -19.87 0.90
C ARG A 58 -11.00 -20.87 1.52
N ALA A 59 -11.33 -21.96 0.82
CA ALA A 59 -12.13 -23.05 1.37
C ALA A 59 -11.50 -23.67 2.63
N LYS A 60 -10.17 -23.64 2.72
CA LYS A 60 -9.39 -24.12 3.89
C LYS A 60 -9.04 -23.02 4.89
N ASN A 61 -9.60 -21.81 4.76
CA ASN A 61 -9.27 -20.64 5.59
C ASN A 61 -7.77 -20.31 5.61
N ARG A 62 -7.06 -20.51 4.50
CA ARG A 62 -5.64 -20.15 4.36
C ARG A 62 -5.48 -18.73 3.83
N SER A 63 -4.34 -18.14 4.12
CA SER A 63 -4.02 -16.79 3.64
C SER A 63 -3.87 -16.77 2.12
N VAL A 64 -4.46 -15.77 1.50
CA VAL A 64 -4.18 -15.34 0.13
C VAL A 64 -3.67 -13.92 0.22
N MET A 65 -2.37 -13.74 0.02
CA MET A 65 -1.70 -12.45 0.20
C MET A 65 -1.37 -11.86 -1.18
N LEU A 66 -1.77 -10.61 -1.39
CA LEU A 66 -1.48 -9.85 -2.61
C LEU A 66 -0.48 -8.75 -2.30
N SER A 67 0.74 -8.91 -2.82
CA SER A 67 1.79 -7.89 -2.77
C SER A 67 1.94 -7.22 -4.13
N PHE A 68 1.95 -5.88 -4.17
CA PHE A 68 1.93 -5.16 -5.44
C PHE A 68 2.76 -3.87 -5.39
N GLY A 69 3.26 -3.49 -6.57
CA GLY A 69 3.95 -2.21 -6.76
C GLY A 69 2.98 -1.07 -7.12
N ALA A 70 3.46 0.16 -7.02
CA ALA A 70 2.71 1.38 -7.29
C ALA A 70 2.04 1.44 -8.68
N HIS A 71 2.62 0.76 -9.69
CA HIS A 71 2.05 0.72 -11.03
C HIS A 71 0.67 0.05 -11.06
N SER A 72 0.39 -0.91 -10.19
CA SER A 72 -0.94 -1.51 -10.09
C SER A 72 -2.01 -0.46 -9.76
N ILE A 73 -1.71 0.46 -8.84
CA ILE A 73 -2.62 1.56 -8.51
C ILE A 73 -2.70 2.58 -9.65
N LYS A 74 -1.56 3.03 -10.18
CA LYS A 74 -1.51 3.98 -11.31
C LYS A 74 -2.28 3.50 -12.53
N ASN A 75 -2.30 2.20 -12.75
CA ASN A 75 -3.02 1.57 -13.87
C ASN A 75 -4.51 1.33 -13.57
N GLY A 76 -5.04 1.84 -12.45
CA GLY A 76 -6.46 1.80 -12.14
C GLY A 76 -6.98 0.46 -11.62
N LEU A 77 -6.12 -0.40 -11.09
CA LEU A 77 -6.51 -1.72 -10.57
C LEU A 77 -7.12 -1.69 -9.16
N GLY A 78 -7.02 -0.58 -8.43
CA GLY A 78 -7.56 -0.46 -7.08
C GLY A 78 -9.00 -0.93 -6.93
N PRO A 79 -9.96 -0.42 -7.73
CA PRO A 79 -11.37 -0.83 -7.66
C PRO A 79 -11.62 -2.31 -7.94
N LEU A 80 -10.85 -2.91 -8.86
CA LEU A 80 -10.95 -4.35 -9.15
C LEU A 80 -10.44 -5.18 -7.96
N MET A 81 -9.34 -4.75 -7.34
CA MET A 81 -8.82 -5.38 -6.12
C MET A 81 -9.82 -5.26 -4.97
N VAL A 82 -10.52 -4.11 -4.81
CA VAL A 82 -11.59 -3.97 -3.80
C VAL A 82 -12.67 -5.03 -3.99
N LYS A 83 -13.10 -5.29 -5.23
CA LYS A 83 -14.06 -6.36 -5.50
C LYS A 83 -13.54 -7.74 -5.09
N MET A 84 -12.25 -8.01 -5.31
CA MET A 84 -11.63 -9.28 -4.86
C MET A 84 -11.58 -9.38 -3.32
N LEU A 85 -11.41 -8.26 -2.62
CA LEU A 85 -11.53 -8.21 -1.15
C LEU A 85 -12.97 -8.49 -0.70
N GLU A 86 -13.97 -7.87 -1.33
CA GLU A 86 -15.39 -8.02 -1.03
C GLU A 86 -15.86 -9.47 -1.19
N ARG A 87 -15.28 -10.21 -2.17
CA ARG A 87 -15.51 -11.64 -2.38
C ARG A 87 -14.73 -12.53 -1.38
N GLY A 88 -13.86 -11.94 -0.58
CA GLY A 88 -13.03 -12.71 0.36
C GLY A 88 -11.92 -13.54 -0.29
N TRP A 89 -11.62 -13.30 -1.57
CA TRP A 89 -10.55 -14.03 -2.26
C TRP A 89 -9.15 -13.60 -1.81
N ILE A 90 -8.98 -12.35 -1.42
CA ILE A 90 -7.73 -11.80 -0.90
C ILE A 90 -7.90 -11.51 0.60
N THR A 91 -6.92 -11.90 1.40
CA THR A 91 -6.95 -11.76 2.86
C THR A 91 -5.92 -10.79 3.42
N HIS A 92 -5.00 -10.31 2.60
CA HIS A 92 -3.96 -9.38 2.98
C HIS A 92 -3.45 -8.62 1.75
N LEU A 93 -3.28 -7.33 1.90
CA LEU A 93 -2.66 -6.46 0.91
C LEU A 93 -1.31 -5.95 1.42
N ALA A 94 -0.29 -5.95 0.55
CA ALA A 94 1.01 -5.37 0.86
C ALA A 94 1.51 -4.52 -0.30
N THR A 95 1.97 -3.31 -0.01
CA THR A 95 2.51 -2.41 -1.03
C THR A 95 3.68 -1.58 -0.49
N ASN A 96 4.18 -0.65 -1.29
CA ASN A 96 5.19 0.32 -0.90
C ASN A 96 4.60 1.73 -0.82
N GLY A 97 5.32 2.69 -0.22
CA GLY A 97 4.84 4.05 -0.02
C GLY A 97 4.31 4.72 -1.28
N ALA A 98 4.90 4.48 -2.44
CA ALA A 98 4.38 5.02 -3.70
C ALA A 98 3.00 4.45 -4.07
N GLY A 99 2.71 3.18 -3.72
CA GLY A 99 1.38 2.59 -3.90
C GLY A 99 0.32 3.29 -3.04
N ILE A 100 0.65 3.55 -1.78
CA ILE A 100 -0.21 4.31 -0.85
C ILE A 100 -0.42 5.74 -1.36
N ILE A 101 0.62 6.42 -1.79
CA ILE A 101 0.56 7.80 -2.28
C ILE A 101 -0.38 7.93 -3.47
N HIS A 102 -0.24 7.07 -4.49
CA HIS A 102 -1.11 7.12 -5.66
C HIS A 102 -2.56 6.82 -5.32
N ASP A 103 -2.84 5.88 -4.42
CA ASP A 103 -4.20 5.55 -3.97
C ASP A 103 -4.84 6.73 -3.23
N TRP A 104 -4.07 7.37 -2.33
CA TRP A 104 -4.52 8.57 -1.62
C TRP A 104 -4.76 9.75 -2.56
N GLU A 105 -3.85 10.02 -3.50
CA GLU A 105 -4.01 11.10 -4.48
C GLU A 105 -5.25 10.89 -5.36
N PHE A 106 -5.51 9.65 -5.79
CA PHE A 106 -6.75 9.34 -6.48
C PHE A 106 -7.97 9.58 -5.61
N ALA A 107 -7.95 9.19 -4.33
CA ALA A 107 -9.06 9.43 -3.42
C ALA A 107 -9.33 10.92 -3.17
N PHE A 108 -8.27 11.71 -3.04
CA PHE A 108 -8.32 13.14 -2.74
C PHE A 108 -8.64 14.00 -3.97
N LEU A 109 -7.92 13.81 -5.07
CA LEU A 109 -7.97 14.66 -6.27
C LEU A 109 -8.70 14.02 -7.47
N GLY A 110 -8.84 12.68 -7.49
CA GLY A 110 -9.26 11.93 -8.68
C GLY A 110 -8.17 11.76 -9.73
N GLU A 111 -6.99 12.32 -9.51
CA GLU A 111 -5.85 12.33 -10.43
C GLU A 111 -4.55 12.01 -9.69
N SER A 112 -3.59 11.42 -10.40
CA SER A 112 -2.26 11.13 -9.86
C SER A 112 -1.22 11.02 -10.97
N SER A 113 0.06 10.85 -10.57
CA SER A 113 1.17 10.59 -11.49
C SER A 113 1.67 11.83 -12.24
N GLU A 114 2.50 12.61 -11.58
CA GLU A 114 3.20 13.76 -12.20
C GLU A 114 4.25 13.38 -13.26
N SER A 115 4.69 14.35 -14.02
CA SER A 115 5.77 14.19 -14.98
C SER A 115 7.13 14.36 -14.32
N VAL A 116 7.84 13.24 -14.07
CA VAL A 116 9.21 13.29 -13.55
C VAL A 116 10.13 14.07 -14.46
N ALA A 117 10.01 13.87 -15.78
CA ALA A 117 10.87 14.54 -16.78
C ALA A 117 10.71 16.06 -16.81
N GLU A 118 9.52 16.57 -16.47
CA GLU A 118 9.25 18.01 -16.39
C GLU A 118 9.57 18.58 -15.01
N ASN A 119 9.14 17.90 -13.94
CA ASN A 119 9.17 18.45 -12.60
C ASN A 119 10.52 18.29 -11.90
N LEU A 120 11.29 17.22 -12.19
CA LEU A 120 12.59 17.01 -11.55
C LEU A 120 13.62 18.09 -11.94
N PRO A 121 13.80 18.45 -13.21
CA PRO A 121 14.69 19.56 -13.59
C PRO A 121 14.22 20.93 -13.08
N ALA A 122 12.91 21.10 -12.88
CA ALA A 122 12.32 22.32 -12.35
C ALA A 122 12.41 22.41 -10.80
N GLY A 123 12.89 21.36 -10.13
CA GLY A 123 12.96 21.29 -8.66
C GLY A 123 11.61 21.15 -7.95
N HIS A 124 10.58 20.66 -8.64
CA HIS A 124 9.21 20.52 -8.13
C HIS A 124 8.76 19.07 -7.95
N PHE A 125 9.56 18.09 -8.37
CA PHE A 125 9.18 16.68 -8.30
C PHE A 125 8.93 16.23 -6.85
N GLY A 126 7.70 15.80 -6.57
CA GLY A 126 7.32 15.27 -5.27
C GLY A 126 7.22 16.31 -4.14
N ILE A 127 7.11 17.60 -4.47
CA ILE A 127 7.05 18.68 -3.49
C ILE A 127 5.65 19.31 -3.51
N TRP A 128 4.66 18.54 -3.01
CA TRP A 128 3.24 18.91 -3.02
C TRP A 128 2.69 18.90 -1.60
N ASP A 129 2.16 20.08 -1.16
CA ASP A 129 1.77 20.32 0.23
C ASP A 129 0.73 19.31 0.72
N GLU A 130 -0.37 19.15 -0.01
CA GLU A 130 -1.48 18.32 0.43
C GLU A 130 -1.07 16.84 0.54
N THR A 131 -0.31 16.31 -0.45
CA THR A 131 0.19 14.94 -0.43
C THR A 131 1.12 14.73 0.77
N GLY A 132 2.10 15.62 0.95
CA GLY A 132 3.05 15.52 2.05
C GLY A 132 2.40 15.74 3.41
N LYS A 133 1.57 16.76 3.54
CA LYS A 133 0.91 17.14 4.80
C LYS A 133 -0.06 16.06 5.29
N TYR A 134 -1.03 15.71 4.47
CA TYR A 134 -2.12 14.85 4.92
C TYR A 134 -1.68 13.41 5.13
N LEU A 135 -0.79 12.87 4.28
CA LEU A 135 -0.26 11.53 4.50
C LEU A 135 0.60 11.46 5.77
N ASN A 136 1.49 12.43 6.00
CA ASN A 136 2.30 12.44 7.23
C ASN A 136 1.43 12.59 8.49
N LEU A 137 0.39 13.42 8.45
CA LEU A 137 -0.54 13.57 9.57
C LEU A 137 -1.37 12.30 9.81
N ALA A 138 -1.91 11.68 8.74
CA ALA A 138 -2.67 10.44 8.85
C ALA A 138 -1.83 9.30 9.43
N ILE A 139 -0.57 9.16 8.98
CA ILE A 139 0.34 8.13 9.49
C ILE A 139 0.71 8.41 10.95
N ASN A 140 0.96 9.67 11.32
CA ASN A 140 1.34 10.01 12.68
C ASN A 140 0.19 9.81 13.67
N ALA A 141 -1.01 10.31 13.35
CA ALA A 141 -2.21 10.08 14.16
C ALA A 141 -2.55 8.59 14.25
N GLY A 142 -2.46 7.85 13.13
CA GLY A 142 -2.67 6.41 13.14
C GLY A 142 -1.62 5.65 13.95
N ALA A 143 -0.35 6.06 13.91
CA ALA A 143 0.71 5.46 14.71
C ALA A 143 0.48 5.67 16.21
N HIS A 144 -0.03 6.83 16.60
CA HIS A 144 -0.49 7.12 17.96
C HIS A 144 -1.63 6.18 18.35
N ASP A 145 -2.64 6.01 17.50
CA ASP A 145 -3.78 5.12 17.73
C ASP A 145 -3.45 3.63 17.62
N GLY A 146 -2.19 3.25 17.45
CA GLY A 146 -1.78 1.85 17.37
C GLY A 146 -1.94 1.21 16.00
N LEU A 147 -2.19 1.97 14.94
CA LEU A 147 -2.32 1.47 13.57
C LEU A 147 -0.97 1.32 12.85
N GLY A 148 -0.97 0.49 11.81
CA GLY A 148 0.09 0.44 10.81
C GLY A 148 -0.05 1.56 9.78
N TYR A 149 0.91 1.69 8.89
CA TYR A 149 0.94 2.73 7.86
C TYR A 149 -0.25 2.62 6.89
N GLY A 150 -0.44 1.44 6.28
CA GLY A 150 -1.54 1.23 5.34
C GLY A 150 -2.91 1.45 5.97
N ALA A 151 -3.13 0.91 7.17
CA ALA A 151 -4.37 1.09 7.94
C ALA A 151 -4.62 2.55 8.33
N SER A 152 -3.58 3.31 8.67
CA SER A 152 -3.69 4.74 9.02
C SER A 152 -4.23 5.57 7.87
N VAL A 153 -3.68 5.36 6.68
CA VAL A 153 -4.12 6.09 5.47
C VAL A 153 -5.50 5.60 5.02
N GLY A 154 -5.75 4.28 5.04
CA GLY A 154 -7.07 3.72 4.69
C GLY A 154 -8.18 4.27 5.57
N ARG A 155 -7.95 4.38 6.89
CA ARG A 155 -8.88 5.02 7.83
C ARG A 155 -9.11 6.48 7.49
N ALA A 156 -8.05 7.25 7.29
CA ALA A 156 -8.18 8.68 7.00
C ALA A 156 -8.99 8.97 5.73
N ILE A 157 -8.83 8.13 4.69
CA ILE A 157 -9.63 8.23 3.46
C ILE A 157 -11.09 7.84 3.74
N CYS A 158 -11.32 6.73 4.46
CA CYS A 158 -12.64 6.19 4.74
C CYS A 158 -13.48 7.15 5.58
N ASP A 159 -12.86 7.73 6.61
CA ASP A 159 -13.52 8.64 7.56
C ASP A 159 -13.62 10.09 7.01
N GLY A 160 -12.87 10.41 5.96
CA GLY A 160 -12.78 11.76 5.39
C GLY A 160 -12.03 12.74 6.27
N GLY A 161 -11.13 12.27 7.12
CA GLY A 161 -10.33 13.08 8.03
C GLY A 161 -9.67 12.28 9.15
N ILE A 162 -9.09 13.01 10.10
CA ILE A 162 -8.44 12.44 11.29
C ILE A 162 -8.82 13.24 12.52
N ASN A 163 -8.87 12.59 13.67
CA ASN A 163 -9.03 13.27 14.95
C ASN A 163 -7.66 13.61 15.53
N ILE A 164 -7.48 14.86 15.93
CA ILE A 164 -6.26 15.35 16.61
C ILE A 164 -6.58 15.50 18.11
N PRO A 165 -5.94 14.72 18.99
CA PRO A 165 -6.16 14.82 20.42
C PRO A 165 -5.80 16.20 20.98
N PRO A 166 -6.44 16.63 22.09
CA PRO A 166 -6.06 17.82 22.80
C PRO A 166 -4.60 17.74 23.31
N GLU A 167 -3.92 18.88 23.34
CA GLU A 167 -2.50 18.93 23.76
C GLU A 167 -2.29 18.43 25.19
N ASP A 168 -3.20 18.73 26.10
CA ASP A 168 -3.12 18.28 27.50
C ASP A 168 -3.30 16.77 27.65
N GLU A 169 -4.04 16.12 26.74
CA GLU A 169 -4.15 14.66 26.63
C GLU A 169 -2.83 14.06 26.20
N LEU A 170 -2.25 14.53 25.09
CA LEU A 170 -0.94 14.07 24.62
C LEU A 170 0.17 14.27 25.68
N LEU A 171 0.15 15.40 26.40
CA LEU A 171 1.10 15.64 27.49
C LEU A 171 0.94 14.66 28.67
N ARG A 172 -0.28 14.21 28.98
CA ARG A 172 -0.52 13.18 29.99
C ARG A 172 0.02 11.82 29.53
N GLU A 173 -0.21 11.45 28.29
CA GLU A 173 0.28 10.19 27.70
C GLU A 173 1.80 10.16 27.66
N ILE A 174 2.44 11.28 27.29
CA ILE A 174 3.90 11.43 27.32
C ILE A 174 4.46 11.21 28.72
N LYS A 175 3.80 11.77 29.75
CA LYS A 175 4.18 11.54 31.15
C LYS A 175 4.03 10.06 31.56
N GLY A 176 3.10 9.34 30.91
CA GLY A 176 2.91 7.90 31.03
C GLY A 176 3.94 7.08 30.23
N GLY A 177 4.81 7.70 29.46
CA GLY A 177 5.84 7.04 28.66
C GLY A 177 5.45 6.77 27.20
N ASP A 178 4.35 7.34 26.70
CA ASP A 178 3.95 7.15 25.30
C ASP A 178 4.80 8.02 24.36
N GLY A 179 5.69 7.35 23.60
CA GLY A 179 6.52 8.02 22.61
C GLY A 179 5.76 8.38 21.32
N ALA A 180 4.62 7.73 21.01
CA ALA A 180 3.84 8.09 19.84
C ALA A 180 3.06 9.39 20.06
N ALA A 181 2.59 9.63 21.28
CA ALA A 181 2.03 10.92 21.69
C ALA A 181 3.04 12.07 21.57
N ALA A 182 4.32 11.82 21.90
CA ALA A 182 5.38 12.81 21.72
C ALA A 182 5.65 13.13 20.25
N ASP A 183 5.65 12.12 19.39
CA ASP A 183 5.83 12.29 17.95
C ASP A 183 4.67 13.10 17.34
N LEU A 184 3.44 12.79 17.74
CA LEU A 184 2.24 13.50 17.28
C LEU A 184 2.22 14.94 17.78
N LEU A 185 2.46 15.16 19.08
CA LEU A 185 2.52 16.50 19.68
C LEU A 185 3.55 17.40 18.99
N SER A 186 4.75 16.86 18.74
CA SER A 186 5.79 17.59 18.03
C SER A 186 5.35 18.01 16.62
N THR A 187 4.68 17.10 15.90
CA THR A 187 4.22 17.33 14.53
C THR A 187 3.09 18.36 14.47
N ILE A 188 2.09 18.26 15.34
CA ILE A 188 0.95 19.21 15.34
C ILE A 188 1.38 20.62 15.76
N ARG A 189 2.30 20.74 16.73
CA ARG A 189 2.88 22.04 17.12
C ARG A 189 3.64 22.67 15.96
N LYS A 190 4.47 21.88 15.28
CA LYS A 190 5.24 22.34 14.12
C LYS A 190 4.33 22.81 12.98
N GLY A 191 3.26 22.08 12.73
CA GLY A 191 2.29 22.38 11.66
C GLY A 191 1.22 23.40 12.04
N GLY A 192 1.16 23.86 13.30
CA GLY A 192 0.07 24.71 13.76
C GLY A 192 -1.31 24.04 13.66
N ILE A 193 -1.38 22.72 13.84
CA ILE A 193 -2.60 21.94 13.69
C ILE A 193 -3.41 22.02 14.98
N ALA A 194 -4.65 22.49 14.87
CA ALA A 194 -5.55 22.58 16.02
C ALA A 194 -6.10 21.20 16.43
N PRO A 195 -6.37 20.99 17.74
CA PRO A 195 -7.09 19.81 18.22
C PRO A 195 -8.50 19.70 17.63
N GLY A 196 -9.01 18.48 17.57
CA GLY A 196 -10.34 18.15 17.06
C GLY A 196 -10.29 17.51 15.68
N TRP A 197 -11.41 17.54 15.00
CA TRP A 197 -11.54 16.93 13.69
C TRP A 197 -10.81 17.74 12.61
N LEU A 198 -9.82 17.14 11.95
CA LEU A 198 -9.16 17.68 10.76
C LEU A 198 -9.76 17.01 9.53
N PRO A 199 -10.57 17.71 8.72
CA PRO A 199 -11.13 17.14 7.50
C PRO A 199 -10.04 16.94 6.44
N ILE A 200 -10.07 15.76 5.81
CA ILE A 200 -9.24 15.42 4.64
C ILE A 200 -10.20 14.93 3.56
N PRO A 201 -10.61 15.78 2.63
CA PRO A 201 -11.60 15.41 1.63
C PRO A 201 -11.17 14.24 0.77
N ALA A 202 -12.06 13.29 0.54
CA ALA A 202 -11.82 12.14 -0.32
C ALA A 202 -13.02 11.91 -1.28
N PRO A 203 -13.34 12.88 -2.18
CA PRO A 203 -14.51 12.79 -3.05
C PRO A 203 -14.49 11.58 -4.00
N TYR A 204 -13.31 11.04 -4.26
CA TYR A 204 -13.10 9.84 -5.06
C TYR A 204 -12.74 8.61 -4.20
N GLY A 205 -12.99 8.63 -2.91
CA GLY A 205 -12.66 7.55 -1.97
C GLY A 205 -13.26 6.19 -2.34
N ARG A 206 -14.34 6.17 -3.15
CA ARG A 206 -14.93 4.94 -3.70
C ARG A 206 -13.95 4.13 -4.57
N PHE A 207 -12.92 4.76 -5.10
CA PHE A 207 -11.89 4.10 -5.91
C PHE A 207 -10.69 3.63 -5.10
N SER A 208 -10.59 4.02 -3.82
CA SER A 208 -9.43 3.72 -2.97
C SER A 208 -9.42 2.28 -2.50
N LEU A 209 -8.33 1.60 -2.78
CA LEU A 209 -8.04 0.26 -2.28
C LEU A 209 -7.80 0.28 -0.76
N GLN A 210 -7.09 1.30 -0.26
CA GLN A 210 -6.79 1.44 1.17
C GLN A 210 -8.07 1.62 1.99
N ALA A 211 -8.98 2.51 1.54
CA ALA A 211 -10.28 2.69 2.19
C ALA A 211 -11.15 1.42 2.11
N GLY A 212 -11.11 0.73 0.98
CA GLY A 212 -11.79 -0.56 0.81
C GLY A 212 -11.30 -1.60 1.81
N ALA A 213 -9.99 -1.75 1.93
CA ALA A 213 -9.37 -2.68 2.88
C ALA A 213 -9.73 -2.35 4.33
N TRP A 214 -9.66 -1.06 4.71
CA TRP A 214 -10.05 -0.60 6.05
C TRP A 214 -11.52 -0.93 6.36
N ARG A 215 -12.44 -0.57 5.46
CA ARG A 215 -13.87 -0.85 5.63
C ARG A 215 -14.19 -2.33 5.78
N LEU A 216 -13.45 -3.19 5.09
CA LEU A 216 -13.63 -4.64 5.12
C LEU A 216 -12.85 -5.33 6.27
N GLY A 217 -12.06 -4.59 7.04
CA GLY A 217 -11.23 -5.15 8.11
C GLY A 217 -10.09 -6.04 7.60
N ILE A 218 -9.66 -5.85 6.33
CA ILE A 218 -8.60 -6.63 5.72
C ILE A 218 -7.26 -5.90 5.93
N PRO A 219 -6.23 -6.58 6.47
CA PRO A 219 -4.92 -5.98 6.64
C PRO A 219 -4.36 -5.42 5.32
N SER A 220 -4.02 -4.13 5.33
CA SER A 220 -3.28 -3.46 4.27
C SER A 220 -2.00 -2.91 4.88
N THR A 221 -0.87 -3.44 4.44
CA THR A 221 0.44 -3.08 4.99
C THR A 221 1.28 -2.33 3.98
N ASP A 222 2.01 -1.33 4.47
CA ASP A 222 2.97 -0.60 3.68
C ASP A 222 4.41 -0.87 4.16
N HIS A 223 5.28 -1.06 3.19
CA HIS A 223 6.70 -1.33 3.40
C HIS A 223 7.54 -0.22 2.76
N PRO A 224 7.60 0.96 3.41
CA PRO A 224 8.26 2.13 2.84
C PRO A 224 9.77 1.98 2.86
N MET A 225 10.44 2.71 1.97
CA MET A 225 11.89 2.88 1.99
C MET A 225 12.23 4.36 2.18
N PHE A 226 12.92 4.70 3.26
CA PHE A 226 13.32 6.08 3.54
C PHE A 226 14.11 6.69 2.39
N GLY A 227 13.69 7.88 1.96
CA GLY A 227 14.31 8.62 0.87
C GLY A 227 13.81 8.25 -0.54
N HIS A 228 12.91 7.25 -0.68
CA HIS A 228 12.30 6.89 -1.95
C HIS A 228 10.95 7.58 -2.20
N ASP A 229 10.17 7.76 -1.13
CA ASP A 229 8.82 8.30 -1.25
C ASP A 229 8.82 9.82 -1.10
N ILE A 230 7.92 10.48 -1.82
CA ILE A 230 7.85 11.96 -1.86
C ILE A 230 7.44 12.59 -0.52
N ILE A 231 6.78 11.86 0.37
CA ILE A 231 6.34 12.39 1.67
C ILE A 231 7.49 12.75 2.62
N TYR A 232 8.71 12.24 2.37
CA TYR A 232 9.90 12.55 3.18
C TYR A 232 10.43 13.96 2.97
N THR A 233 10.04 14.63 1.88
CA THR A 233 10.42 16.01 1.59
C THR A 233 9.63 17.03 2.41
N HIS A 234 8.44 16.65 2.89
CA HIS A 234 7.55 17.58 3.58
C HIS A 234 8.03 17.90 5.01
N PRO A 235 7.93 19.15 5.47
CA PRO A 235 8.33 19.57 6.83
C PRO A 235 7.68 18.77 7.96
N LEU A 236 6.41 18.34 7.80
CA LEU A 236 5.70 17.56 8.83
C LEU A 236 6.08 16.07 8.85
N ASN A 237 7.04 15.64 8.03
CA ASN A 237 7.50 14.27 8.08
C ASN A 237 8.14 13.94 9.44
N CYS A 238 7.59 12.94 10.11
CA CYS A 238 8.07 12.39 11.37
C CYS A 238 8.58 10.95 11.13
N GLY A 239 9.91 10.80 11.07
CA GLY A 239 10.54 9.50 10.81
C GLY A 239 10.23 8.46 11.90
N GLN A 240 10.04 8.89 13.13
CA GLN A 240 9.67 8.05 14.27
C GLN A 240 8.26 7.46 14.09
N ALA A 241 7.27 8.28 13.71
CA ALA A 241 5.91 7.82 13.45
C ALA A 241 5.87 6.83 12.28
N ILE A 242 6.59 7.12 11.19
CA ILE A 242 6.73 6.20 10.05
C ILE A 242 7.36 4.88 10.49
N GLY A 243 8.44 4.91 11.27
CA GLY A 243 9.08 3.72 11.80
C GLY A 243 8.16 2.88 12.68
N ARG A 244 7.33 3.51 13.52
CA ARG A 244 6.31 2.83 14.34
C ARG A 244 5.26 2.16 13.48
N ALA A 245 4.68 2.89 12.53
CA ALA A 245 3.64 2.41 11.64
C ALA A 245 4.13 1.28 10.72
N ALA A 246 5.27 1.47 10.05
CA ALA A 246 5.86 0.45 9.18
C ALA A 246 6.34 -0.79 9.95
N GLY A 247 6.86 -0.61 11.18
CA GLY A 247 7.22 -1.73 12.04
C GLY A 247 6.02 -2.56 12.48
N ARG A 248 4.83 -1.96 12.65
CA ARG A 248 3.58 -2.69 12.87
C ARG A 248 3.17 -3.43 11.61
N ASP A 249 3.21 -2.77 10.47
CA ASP A 249 2.85 -3.39 9.18
C ASP A 249 3.71 -4.62 8.89
N PHE A 250 5.01 -4.55 9.11
CA PHE A 250 5.88 -5.70 8.94
C PHE A 250 5.49 -6.89 9.84
N ARG A 251 5.12 -6.63 11.10
CA ARG A 251 4.64 -7.68 12.02
C ARG A 251 3.26 -8.21 11.61
N THR A 252 2.38 -7.34 11.12
CA THR A 252 1.06 -7.73 10.59
C THR A 252 1.21 -8.61 9.35
N PHE A 253 2.13 -8.27 8.46
CA PHE A 253 2.48 -9.09 7.31
C PHE A 253 3.00 -10.47 7.74
N ALA A 254 3.96 -10.53 8.67
CA ALA A 254 4.49 -11.77 9.21
C ALA A 254 3.39 -12.63 9.88
N ARG A 255 2.45 -12.01 10.59
CA ARG A 255 1.29 -12.71 11.17
C ARG A 255 0.41 -13.36 10.10
N SER A 256 0.16 -12.68 8.98
CA SER A 256 -0.60 -13.27 7.87
C SER A 256 0.15 -14.43 7.22
N MET A 257 1.49 -14.37 7.19
CA MET A 257 2.32 -15.45 6.66
C MET A 257 2.29 -16.72 7.55
N GLU A 258 2.00 -16.63 8.84
CA GLU A 258 1.82 -17.82 9.69
C GLU A 258 0.71 -18.76 9.17
N ASN A 259 -0.29 -18.21 8.50
CA ASN A 259 -1.39 -18.97 7.90
C ASN A 259 -1.23 -19.21 6.38
N LEU A 260 -0.04 -18.96 5.82
CA LEU A 260 0.22 -19.11 4.38
C LEU A 260 0.50 -20.57 3.97
N SER A 261 0.70 -21.51 4.90
CA SER A 261 0.87 -22.93 4.56
C SER A 261 -0.40 -23.48 3.88
N GLY A 262 -0.24 -23.94 2.63
CA GLY A 262 -1.37 -24.31 1.76
C GLY A 262 -2.15 -23.10 1.21
N GLY A 263 -1.63 -21.89 1.36
CA GLY A 263 -2.20 -20.65 0.85
C GLY A 263 -1.55 -20.17 -0.42
N VAL A 264 -1.83 -18.93 -0.81
CA VAL A 264 -1.34 -18.32 -2.06
C VAL A 264 -0.68 -16.97 -1.79
N TYR A 265 0.45 -16.73 -2.45
CA TYR A 265 1.12 -15.44 -2.49
C TYR A 265 1.19 -14.92 -3.91
N LEU A 266 0.61 -13.75 -4.14
CA LEU A 266 0.63 -13.05 -5.43
C LEU A 266 1.59 -11.87 -5.34
N SER A 267 2.50 -11.75 -6.31
CA SER A 267 3.45 -10.63 -6.42
C SER A 267 3.28 -9.94 -7.77
N LEU A 268 2.68 -8.73 -7.77
CA LEU A 268 2.33 -7.97 -8.98
C LEU A 268 3.19 -6.73 -9.13
N GLY A 269 4.07 -6.68 -10.12
CA GLY A 269 4.89 -5.51 -10.44
C GLY A 269 5.69 -4.98 -9.25
N SER A 270 6.18 -5.86 -8.39
CA SER A 270 6.92 -5.52 -7.17
C SER A 270 8.25 -6.25 -7.11
N ALA A 271 9.18 -5.79 -7.95
CA ALA A 271 10.46 -6.45 -8.21
C ALA A 271 11.40 -6.53 -6.99
N ILE A 272 11.27 -5.63 -6.02
CA ILE A 272 12.18 -5.50 -4.86
C ILE A 272 11.43 -5.73 -3.55
N MET A 273 10.41 -4.93 -3.26
CA MET A 273 9.72 -4.94 -1.96
C MET A 273 9.12 -6.31 -1.67
N SER A 274 8.34 -6.87 -2.60
CA SER A 274 7.62 -8.12 -2.42
C SER A 274 8.54 -9.30 -2.04
N PRO A 275 9.59 -9.66 -2.82
CA PRO A 275 10.47 -10.77 -2.45
C PRO A 275 11.29 -10.50 -1.18
N MET A 276 11.70 -9.25 -0.96
CA MET A 276 12.52 -8.89 0.21
C MET A 276 11.72 -9.00 1.52
N VAL A 277 10.50 -8.44 1.55
CA VAL A 277 9.63 -8.50 2.72
C VAL A 277 9.18 -9.93 2.99
N PHE A 278 8.79 -10.66 1.94
CA PHE A 278 8.43 -12.08 2.04
C PHE A 278 9.55 -12.90 2.68
N SER A 279 10.79 -12.78 2.19
CA SER A 279 11.93 -13.56 2.71
C SER A 279 12.25 -13.23 4.17
N LYS A 280 12.17 -11.95 4.56
CA LYS A 280 12.46 -11.53 5.94
C LYS A 280 11.33 -11.95 6.90
N ALA A 281 10.09 -11.80 6.48
CA ALA A 281 8.95 -12.29 7.28
C ALA A 281 9.00 -13.82 7.43
N SER A 282 9.33 -14.57 6.37
CA SER A 282 9.52 -16.03 6.44
C SER A 282 10.57 -16.44 7.48
N ALA A 283 11.68 -15.69 7.57
CA ALA A 283 12.73 -15.95 8.53
C ALA A 283 12.32 -15.71 10.00
N MET A 284 11.24 -14.94 10.24
CA MET A 284 10.70 -14.71 11.58
C MET A 284 9.78 -15.82 12.07
N LEU A 285 9.30 -16.67 11.17
CA LEU A 285 8.33 -17.70 11.52
C LEU A 285 9.00 -18.86 12.28
N GLN A 286 8.35 -19.30 13.35
CA GLN A 286 8.84 -20.47 14.11
C GLN A 286 8.79 -21.77 13.31
N LYS A 287 7.88 -21.84 12.33
CA LYS A 287 7.70 -22.98 11.43
C LYS A 287 7.77 -22.52 9.99
N PRO A 288 8.54 -23.20 9.13
CA PRO A 288 8.55 -22.89 7.71
C PRO A 288 7.17 -22.98 7.08
N VAL A 289 6.86 -22.05 6.17
CA VAL A 289 5.65 -22.14 5.33
C VAL A 289 5.81 -23.32 4.38
N LYS A 290 4.78 -24.15 4.26
CA LYS A 290 4.78 -25.36 3.42
C LYS A 290 3.52 -25.45 2.56
N GLY A 291 3.64 -26.04 1.39
CA GLY A 291 2.50 -26.29 0.54
C GLY A 291 1.86 -25.03 -0.06
N HIS A 292 2.52 -23.89 0.03
CA HIS A 292 2.03 -22.63 -0.52
C HIS A 292 2.33 -22.53 -2.02
N HIS A 293 1.55 -21.69 -2.69
CA HIS A 293 1.68 -21.39 -4.12
C HIS A 293 2.07 -19.92 -4.31
N ILE A 294 2.97 -19.66 -5.24
CA ILE A 294 3.43 -18.30 -5.55
C ILE A 294 3.21 -18.02 -7.03
N THR A 295 2.58 -16.89 -7.35
CA THR A 295 2.48 -16.36 -8.71
C THR A 295 3.11 -14.97 -8.75
N VAL A 296 4.13 -14.82 -9.59
CA VAL A 296 4.84 -13.55 -9.81
C VAL A 296 4.48 -13.04 -11.19
N VAL A 297 3.99 -11.82 -11.27
CA VAL A 297 3.60 -11.14 -12.50
C VAL A 297 4.39 -9.84 -12.64
N ASP A 298 5.13 -9.71 -13.73
CA ASP A 298 5.87 -8.49 -14.04
C ASP A 298 6.14 -8.46 -15.56
N LEU A 299 6.57 -7.32 -16.09
CA LEU A 299 6.96 -7.18 -17.51
C LEU A 299 8.29 -7.88 -17.86
N ALA A 300 9.06 -8.25 -16.82
CA ALA A 300 10.25 -9.07 -16.93
C ALA A 300 10.47 -9.85 -15.63
N LYS A 301 11.18 -10.99 -15.65
CA LYS A 301 11.49 -11.74 -14.42
C LYS A 301 12.35 -10.88 -13.48
N PRO A 302 11.86 -10.54 -12.27
CA PRO A 302 12.60 -9.71 -11.34
C PRO A 302 13.87 -10.41 -10.83
N ALA A 303 14.99 -9.69 -10.71
CA ALA A 303 16.27 -10.26 -10.27
C ALA A 303 16.19 -10.88 -8.85
N TRP A 304 15.39 -10.31 -7.96
CA TRP A 304 15.19 -10.79 -6.59
C TRP A 304 14.18 -11.93 -6.45
N SER A 305 13.52 -12.35 -7.53
CA SER A 305 12.52 -13.44 -7.51
C SER A 305 13.08 -14.78 -7.05
N ARG A 306 14.40 -14.98 -7.10
CA ARG A 306 15.08 -16.15 -6.52
C ARG A 306 14.75 -16.38 -5.04
N LEU A 307 14.42 -15.32 -4.30
CA LEU A 307 14.03 -15.45 -2.89
C LEU A 307 12.70 -16.22 -2.72
N PHE A 308 11.85 -16.21 -3.73
CA PHE A 308 10.67 -17.07 -3.74
C PHE A 308 11.03 -18.54 -4.03
N GLU A 309 11.97 -18.79 -4.94
CA GLU A 309 12.47 -20.14 -5.22
C GLU A 309 13.08 -20.77 -3.95
N GLU A 310 13.87 -20.00 -3.19
CA GLU A 310 14.49 -20.41 -1.93
C GLU A 310 13.47 -20.72 -0.81
N SER A 311 12.21 -20.25 -0.91
CA SER A 311 11.16 -20.58 0.05
C SER A 311 10.54 -21.97 -0.16
N ALA A 312 10.96 -22.68 -1.21
CA ALA A 312 10.50 -24.01 -1.58
C ALA A 312 8.93 -24.11 -1.65
N PRO A 313 8.26 -23.28 -2.48
CA PRO A 313 6.83 -23.36 -2.64
C PRO A 313 6.42 -24.66 -3.37
N SER A 314 5.18 -25.08 -3.24
CA SER A 314 4.63 -26.21 -4.01
C SER A 314 4.51 -25.91 -5.50
N SER A 315 4.26 -24.65 -5.84
CA SER A 315 4.39 -24.13 -7.22
C SER A 315 4.87 -22.71 -7.21
N LEU A 316 5.62 -22.35 -8.25
CA LEU A 316 6.08 -20.99 -8.51
C LEU A 316 5.92 -20.70 -9.99
N ASP A 317 5.01 -19.81 -10.31
CA ASP A 317 4.75 -19.35 -11.66
C ASP A 317 5.29 -17.94 -11.88
N PHE A 318 6.06 -17.74 -12.94
CA PHE A 318 6.48 -16.42 -13.41
C PHE A 318 5.71 -16.12 -14.71
N LEU A 319 4.89 -15.07 -14.67
CA LEU A 319 4.11 -14.61 -15.81
C LEU A 319 4.65 -13.26 -16.29
N THR A 320 5.18 -13.24 -17.52
CA THR A 320 5.56 -11.98 -18.18
C THR A 320 4.31 -11.41 -18.84
N LEU A 321 3.60 -10.53 -18.10
CA LEU A 321 2.30 -10.01 -18.49
C LEU A 321 2.06 -8.65 -17.84
N ASP A 322 1.21 -7.83 -18.47
CA ASP A 322 0.71 -6.61 -17.84
C ASP A 322 -0.19 -6.96 -16.64
N ASN A 323 -0.01 -6.23 -15.54
CA ASN A 323 -0.79 -6.46 -14.31
C ASN A 323 -2.30 -6.31 -14.53
N ARG A 324 -2.72 -5.45 -15.47
CA ARG A 324 -4.13 -5.24 -15.83
C ARG A 324 -4.74 -6.49 -16.42
N ASP A 325 -4.06 -7.08 -17.40
CA ASP A 325 -4.50 -8.28 -18.10
C ASP A 325 -4.52 -9.48 -17.15
N PHE A 326 -3.49 -9.60 -16.32
CA PHE A 326 -3.43 -10.65 -15.30
C PHE A 326 -4.61 -10.57 -14.33
N LEU A 327 -4.79 -9.39 -13.70
CA LEU A 327 -5.76 -9.26 -12.62
C LEU A 327 -7.20 -9.35 -13.12
N LEU A 328 -7.48 -8.80 -14.31
CA LEU A 328 -8.81 -8.92 -14.92
C LEU A 328 -9.13 -10.37 -15.29
N CYS A 329 -8.20 -11.09 -15.93
CA CYS A 329 -8.38 -12.49 -16.25
C CYS A 329 -8.53 -13.34 -14.98
N LEU A 330 -7.72 -13.10 -13.95
CA LEU A 330 -7.82 -13.78 -12.65
C LEU A 330 -9.19 -13.53 -12.00
N TYR A 331 -9.67 -12.29 -12.03
CA TYR A 331 -10.99 -11.93 -11.51
C TYR A 331 -12.09 -12.75 -12.21
N HIS A 332 -12.09 -12.80 -13.53
CA HIS A 332 -13.09 -13.58 -14.30
C HIS A 332 -13.02 -15.06 -13.98
N GLN A 333 -11.79 -15.64 -13.91
CA GLN A 333 -11.63 -17.05 -13.56
C GLN A 333 -12.12 -17.37 -12.13
N LEU A 334 -11.97 -16.44 -11.20
CA LEU A 334 -12.49 -16.60 -9.85
C LEU A 334 -14.03 -16.47 -9.82
N ASP A 335 -14.59 -15.47 -10.53
CA ASP A 335 -16.04 -15.21 -10.55
C ASP A 335 -16.83 -16.32 -11.23
N GLU A 336 -16.24 -17.00 -12.24
CA GLU A 336 -16.82 -18.13 -12.92
C GLU A 336 -16.85 -19.43 -12.09
N ASN A 337 -15.95 -19.56 -11.10
CA ASN A 337 -15.73 -20.82 -10.37
C ASN A 337 -16.04 -20.72 -8.86
N ASP A 338 -16.40 -19.53 -8.33
CA ASP A 338 -16.82 -19.30 -6.94
C ASP A 338 -18.38 -19.45 -6.84
#